data_99e22089a391e1cc9f36663a1f1cd7e1
#
_entry.id   99e22089a391e1cc9f36663a1f1cd7e1
#
_cell.length_a   1.000
_cell.length_b   1.000
_cell.length_c   1.000
_cell.angle_alpha   90.00
_cell.angle_beta   90.00
_cell.angle_gamma   90.00
#
_symmetry.space_group_name_H-M   'P 1'
#
loop_
_entity.id
_entity.type
_entity.pdbx_description
1 polymer ?
#
loop_
_entity_poly.entity_id
_entity_poly.type
_entity_poly.pdbx_seq_one_letter_code
_entity_poly.pdbx_strand_id
1 'polypeptide(L)'
;MVKLMAECIDEHNAQHESCNITFVMGQECVDILPTKNVGQSNSVCVTARNVEDGSLHIHHATLVVGADGMNSKVRQCLATSSSTIWNSHKGFSPKKFEPKRWTSPASHLRIKVLQLPPQFEIPDGEGKPPIKTKGENIYALRSINTGPRNYLSLGLLPMKDNTAVRPTNIVTRPDHEVWTIHDGPSMRQYFQKAFPRFPFEKDGGVISEEEWDRFAKAQGTRFPHCQYSEGVAVWDDSGTCGVALVGDAVHAFPPDIGQGVNAGLMDVVCLDRALKGLDTVTGKETTVESTKEKTLQTNLERYQKQPAPEIAALIRLARFGAPYQYNQPHRADRISEKMWTANVALHLILSKLTFGLIQPSCILLSQKGELTFRQVMRRADLTTAFFKVMVVGGLGLWVRQRFGFGFLKTVFGVMF
;
A
#
# COMPACT_ATOMS: atom_id res chain seq x y z
N MET A 1 16.51 -6.44 2.03
CA MET A 1 15.41 -7.19 2.66
C MET A 1 15.46 -8.67 2.32
N VAL A 2 15.44 -9.09 1.04
CA VAL A 2 15.49 -10.52 0.64
C VAL A 2 16.71 -11.26 1.25
N LYS A 3 17.90 -10.68 1.17
CA LYS A 3 19.12 -11.25 1.77
C LYS A 3 18.99 -11.43 3.28
N LEU A 4 18.47 -10.43 3.99
CA LEU A 4 18.25 -10.51 5.43
C LEU A 4 17.24 -11.60 5.80
N MET A 5 16.17 -11.75 5.01
CA MET A 5 15.19 -12.82 5.24
C MET A 5 15.79 -14.21 5.00
N ALA A 6 16.64 -14.36 3.98
CA ALA A 6 17.36 -15.61 3.74
C ALA A 6 18.29 -15.96 4.93
N GLU A 7 19.04 -14.99 5.42
CA GLU A 7 19.90 -15.15 6.62
C GLU A 7 19.07 -15.57 7.86
N CYS A 8 17.90 -14.95 8.08
CA CYS A 8 16.98 -15.35 9.16
C CYS A 8 16.43 -16.78 8.99
N ILE A 9 16.18 -17.22 7.75
CA ILE A 9 15.74 -18.60 7.47
C ILE A 9 16.86 -19.59 7.78
N ASP A 10 18.08 -19.29 7.37
CA ASP A 10 19.24 -20.13 7.65
C ASP A 10 19.50 -20.26 9.15
N GLU A 11 19.42 -19.14 9.90
CA GLU A 11 19.52 -19.14 11.36
C GLU A 11 18.40 -19.95 12.02
N HIS A 12 17.15 -19.80 11.54
CA HIS A 12 16.00 -20.58 12.04
C HIS A 12 16.20 -22.07 11.83
N ASN A 13 16.59 -22.47 10.62
CA ASN A 13 16.80 -23.88 10.29
C ASN A 13 17.94 -24.50 11.11
N ALA A 14 18.98 -23.74 11.42
CA ALA A 14 20.08 -24.18 12.26
C ALA A 14 19.66 -24.41 13.73
N GLN A 15 18.65 -23.68 14.21
CA GLN A 15 18.16 -23.77 15.60
C GLN A 15 17.01 -24.77 15.78
N HIS A 16 16.30 -25.15 14.70
CA HIS A 16 15.05 -25.91 14.76
C HIS A 16 15.06 -27.07 13.75
N GLU A 17 15.73 -28.19 14.08
CA GLU A 17 15.84 -29.36 13.20
C GLU A 17 14.49 -29.97 12.77
N SER A 18 13.45 -29.80 13.57
CA SER A 18 12.10 -30.35 13.31
C SER A 18 11.20 -29.45 12.47
N CYS A 19 11.63 -28.22 12.15
CA CYS A 19 10.82 -27.22 11.44
C CYS A 19 11.67 -26.48 10.40
N ASN A 20 11.93 -27.15 9.27
CA ASN A 20 12.75 -26.59 8.19
C ASN A 20 11.94 -25.69 7.26
N ILE A 21 12.47 -24.51 6.98
CA ILE A 21 11.97 -23.59 5.95
C ILE A 21 12.81 -23.81 4.69
N THR A 22 12.16 -24.27 3.63
CA THR A 22 12.82 -24.45 2.32
C THR A 22 12.50 -23.28 1.41
N PHE A 23 13.54 -22.71 0.81
CA PHE A 23 13.43 -21.61 -0.13
C PHE A 23 13.62 -22.12 -1.56
N VAL A 24 12.54 -22.13 -2.35
CA VAL A 24 12.55 -22.61 -3.75
C VAL A 24 12.42 -21.44 -4.69
N MET A 25 13.46 -21.21 -5.51
CA MET A 25 13.50 -20.14 -6.49
C MET A 25 13.02 -20.59 -7.88
N GLY A 26 12.65 -19.63 -8.72
CA GLY A 26 12.33 -19.88 -10.13
C GLY A 26 11.02 -20.61 -10.38
N GLN A 27 10.10 -20.64 -9.40
CA GLN A 27 8.79 -21.27 -9.56
C GLN A 27 7.67 -20.21 -9.54
N GLU A 28 6.76 -20.29 -10.51
CA GLU A 28 5.55 -19.49 -10.61
C GLU A 28 4.32 -20.35 -10.30
N CYS A 29 3.48 -19.93 -9.36
CA CYS A 29 2.20 -20.57 -9.10
C CYS A 29 1.28 -20.46 -10.33
N VAL A 30 0.74 -21.58 -10.79
CA VAL A 30 -0.15 -21.66 -11.98
C VAL A 30 -1.57 -21.99 -11.57
N ASP A 31 -1.77 -22.91 -10.62
CA ASP A 31 -3.08 -23.37 -10.19
C ASP A 31 -3.08 -23.82 -8.72
N ILE A 32 -4.26 -23.74 -8.08
CA ILE A 32 -4.46 -24.14 -6.69
C ILE A 32 -5.84 -24.81 -6.56
N LEU A 33 -5.83 -26.06 -6.11
CA LEU A 33 -7.04 -26.87 -5.91
C LEU A 33 -6.98 -27.65 -4.60
N PRO A 34 -8.09 -27.79 -3.87
CA PRO A 34 -8.15 -28.74 -2.76
C PRO A 34 -8.21 -30.17 -3.31
N THR A 35 -7.40 -31.03 -2.74
CA THR A 35 -7.34 -32.45 -3.12
C THR A 35 -7.95 -33.29 -2.03
N LYS A 36 -8.92 -34.17 -2.38
CA LYS A 36 -9.49 -35.16 -1.48
C LYS A 36 -8.62 -36.41 -1.46
N ASN A 37 -7.97 -36.67 -0.36
CA ASN A 37 -7.19 -37.87 -0.20
C ASN A 37 -8.04 -38.94 0.52
N VAL A 38 -8.25 -40.09 -0.12
CA VAL A 38 -8.98 -41.22 0.47
C VAL A 38 -8.17 -41.80 1.63
N GLY A 39 -8.69 -41.69 2.85
CA GLY A 39 -8.03 -42.20 4.06
C GLY A 39 -6.92 -41.31 4.67
N GLN A 40 -6.71 -40.09 4.13
CA GLN A 40 -5.77 -39.10 4.67
C GLN A 40 -6.43 -37.72 4.76
N SER A 41 -5.81 -36.80 5.51
CA SER A 41 -6.25 -35.40 5.55
C SER A 41 -6.19 -34.78 4.17
N ASN A 42 -7.21 -33.98 3.80
CA ASN A 42 -7.20 -33.23 2.55
C ASN A 42 -6.03 -32.24 2.52
N SER A 43 -5.56 -31.92 1.35
CA SER A 43 -4.46 -30.98 1.13
C SER A 43 -4.82 -29.99 0.05
N VAL A 44 -4.14 -28.85 0.02
CA VAL A 44 -4.15 -27.92 -1.11
C VAL A 44 -3.04 -28.37 -2.05
N CYS A 45 -3.42 -28.71 -3.27
CA CYS A 45 -2.50 -28.98 -4.37
C CYS A 45 -2.13 -27.66 -5.06
N VAL A 46 -0.86 -27.32 -5.06
CA VAL A 46 -0.31 -26.14 -5.76
C VAL A 46 0.46 -26.63 -6.97
N THR A 47 0.02 -26.26 -8.16
CA THR A 47 0.78 -26.48 -9.39
C THR A 47 1.68 -25.27 -9.61
N ALA A 48 2.98 -25.49 -9.63
CA ALA A 48 4.00 -24.49 -9.90
C ALA A 48 4.72 -24.81 -11.21
N ARG A 49 5.04 -23.77 -11.98
CA ARG A 49 5.82 -23.87 -13.21
C ARG A 49 7.23 -23.34 -12.96
N ASN A 50 8.23 -24.10 -13.33
CA ASN A 50 9.60 -23.63 -13.38
C ASN A 50 9.74 -22.57 -14.51
N VAL A 51 10.28 -21.41 -14.18
CA VAL A 51 10.40 -20.27 -15.10
C VAL A 51 11.45 -20.51 -16.18
N GLU A 52 12.46 -21.35 -15.90
CA GLU A 52 13.59 -21.61 -16.82
C GLU A 52 13.24 -22.63 -17.90
N ASP A 53 12.67 -23.78 -17.51
CA ASP A 53 12.41 -24.90 -18.41
C ASP A 53 10.92 -25.16 -18.68
N GLY A 54 10.02 -24.46 -17.99
CA GLY A 54 8.58 -24.62 -18.14
C GLY A 54 8.00 -25.88 -17.51
N SER A 55 8.81 -26.71 -16.84
CA SER A 55 8.34 -27.93 -16.17
C SER A 55 7.33 -27.62 -15.07
N LEU A 56 6.39 -28.53 -14.85
CA LEU A 56 5.37 -28.40 -13.81
C LEU A 56 5.75 -29.23 -12.59
N HIS A 57 5.66 -28.60 -11.43
CA HIS A 57 5.88 -29.22 -10.13
C HIS A 57 4.59 -29.16 -9.31
N ILE A 58 4.31 -30.23 -8.60
CA ILE A 58 3.13 -30.33 -7.74
C ILE A 58 3.58 -30.35 -6.28
N HIS A 59 3.02 -29.44 -5.49
CA HIS A 59 3.25 -29.36 -4.05
C HIS A 59 1.95 -29.56 -3.31
N HIS A 60 1.98 -30.27 -2.20
CA HIS A 60 0.84 -30.48 -1.32
C HIS A 60 1.06 -29.79 0.02
N ALA A 61 0.09 -29.02 0.47
CA ALA A 61 0.18 -28.29 1.72
C ALA A 61 -1.17 -28.32 2.50
N THR A 62 -1.09 -28.28 3.81
CA THR A 62 -2.28 -28.06 4.67
C THR A 62 -2.76 -26.62 4.56
N LEU A 63 -1.84 -25.66 4.50
CA LEU A 63 -2.12 -24.24 4.34
C LEU A 63 -1.23 -23.64 3.27
N VAL A 64 -1.84 -22.93 2.32
CA VAL A 64 -1.14 -22.12 1.33
C VAL A 64 -1.34 -20.64 1.69
N VAL A 65 -0.25 -19.88 1.74
CA VAL A 65 -0.29 -18.42 1.95
C VAL A 65 0.11 -17.71 0.67
N GLY A 66 -0.85 -17.03 0.03
CA GLY A 66 -0.62 -16.20 -1.14
C GLY A 66 -0.08 -14.83 -0.74
N ALA A 67 1.22 -14.62 -0.96
CA ALA A 67 1.94 -13.36 -0.72
C ALA A 67 2.60 -12.85 -2.02
N ASP A 68 2.00 -13.15 -3.16
CA ASP A 68 2.54 -13.04 -4.52
C ASP A 68 2.20 -11.69 -5.20
N GLY A 69 1.93 -10.66 -4.37
CA GLY A 69 1.83 -9.27 -4.81
C GLY A 69 0.50 -8.90 -5.48
N MET A 70 0.43 -7.68 -6.02
CA MET A 70 -0.82 -7.08 -6.51
C MET A 70 -1.49 -7.86 -7.66
N ASN A 71 -0.72 -8.60 -8.45
CA ASN A 71 -1.20 -9.43 -9.55
C ASN A 71 -1.34 -10.91 -9.15
N SER A 72 -1.53 -11.17 -7.88
CA SER A 72 -1.58 -12.49 -7.26
C SER A 72 -2.25 -13.56 -8.12
N LYS A 73 -1.50 -14.60 -8.45
CA LYS A 73 -1.99 -15.80 -9.14
C LYS A 73 -2.83 -16.64 -8.20
N VAL A 74 -2.40 -16.75 -6.94
CA VAL A 74 -3.16 -17.44 -5.89
C VAL A 74 -4.58 -16.88 -5.80
N ARG A 75 -4.71 -15.54 -5.70
CA ARG A 75 -6.03 -14.89 -5.69
C ARG A 75 -6.81 -15.13 -6.98
N GLN A 76 -6.16 -15.06 -8.16
CA GLN A 76 -6.80 -15.30 -9.44
C GLN A 76 -7.37 -16.72 -9.53
N CYS A 77 -6.62 -17.74 -9.11
CA CYS A 77 -7.10 -19.11 -9.04
C CYS A 77 -8.36 -19.22 -8.17
N LEU A 78 -8.38 -18.56 -7.01
CA LEU A 78 -9.56 -18.55 -6.15
C LEU A 78 -10.75 -17.82 -6.78
N ALA A 79 -10.52 -16.73 -7.50
CA ALA A 79 -11.56 -15.96 -8.18
C ALA A 79 -12.18 -16.71 -9.36
N THR A 80 -11.43 -17.61 -10.00
CA THR A 80 -11.90 -18.42 -11.14
C THR A 80 -12.37 -19.82 -10.75
N SER A 81 -12.12 -20.24 -9.50
CA SER A 81 -12.54 -21.55 -9.00
C SER A 81 -14.06 -21.72 -9.01
N SER A 82 -14.53 -22.93 -9.29
CA SER A 82 -15.94 -23.27 -9.13
C SER A 82 -16.38 -23.14 -7.66
N SER A 83 -17.57 -22.62 -7.42
CA SER A 83 -18.15 -22.50 -6.09
C SER A 83 -18.34 -23.83 -5.37
N THR A 84 -18.23 -24.95 -6.08
CA THR A 84 -18.36 -26.30 -5.52
C THR A 84 -17.05 -26.91 -5.04
N ILE A 85 -15.92 -26.28 -5.34
CA ILE A 85 -14.57 -26.80 -5.01
C ILE A 85 -14.18 -26.45 -3.58
N TRP A 86 -14.49 -25.23 -3.14
CA TRP A 86 -14.17 -24.73 -1.81
C TRP A 86 -15.48 -24.56 -1.02
N ASN A 87 -15.47 -24.84 0.27
CA ASN A 87 -16.54 -24.71 1.28
C ASN A 87 -17.90 -24.15 0.80
N SER A 88 -18.48 -24.78 -0.21
CA SER A 88 -19.73 -24.38 -0.88
C SER A 88 -20.90 -24.19 0.10
N HIS A 89 -20.90 -24.93 1.20
CA HIS A 89 -21.95 -24.87 2.24
C HIS A 89 -21.84 -23.64 3.16
N LYS A 90 -20.73 -22.91 3.17
CA LYS A 90 -20.47 -21.79 4.10
C LYS A 90 -20.33 -20.42 3.41
N GLY A 91 -20.82 -20.28 2.20
CA GLY A 91 -20.90 -19.01 1.50
C GLY A 91 -19.58 -18.58 0.86
N PHE A 92 -18.74 -19.52 0.45
CA PHE A 92 -17.67 -19.23 -0.49
C PHE A 92 -18.25 -18.61 -1.74
N SER A 93 -17.67 -17.51 -2.18
CA SER A 93 -18.00 -16.84 -3.43
C SER A 93 -16.72 -16.44 -4.12
N PRO A 94 -16.43 -16.97 -5.32
CA PRO A 94 -15.27 -16.57 -6.12
C PRO A 94 -15.19 -15.06 -6.32
N LYS A 95 -16.34 -14.40 -6.47
CA LYS A 95 -16.44 -12.93 -6.63
C LYS A 95 -15.81 -12.14 -5.47
N LYS A 96 -15.72 -12.70 -4.26
CA LYS A 96 -15.05 -12.03 -3.14
C LYS A 96 -13.54 -11.91 -3.34
N PHE A 97 -12.95 -12.77 -4.18
CA PHE A 97 -11.53 -12.75 -4.51
C PHE A 97 -11.22 -11.88 -5.74
N GLU A 98 -12.24 -11.42 -6.47
CA GLU A 98 -12.06 -10.40 -7.49
C GLU A 98 -11.74 -9.05 -6.83
N PRO A 99 -10.63 -8.39 -7.21
CA PRO A 99 -10.26 -7.14 -6.58
C PRO A 99 -11.18 -6.00 -7.02
N LYS A 100 -11.76 -5.31 -6.06
CA LYS A 100 -12.37 -3.99 -6.28
C LYS A 100 -11.27 -2.98 -6.53
N ARG A 101 -11.37 -2.18 -7.60
CA ARG A 101 -10.34 -1.25 -8.05
C ARG A 101 -10.85 0.17 -8.14
N TRP A 102 -10.00 1.12 -7.75
CA TRP A 102 -10.27 2.56 -7.88
C TRP A 102 -9.02 3.28 -8.36
N THR A 103 -9.22 4.27 -9.20
CA THR A 103 -8.17 5.21 -9.56
C THR A 103 -7.95 6.22 -8.43
N SER A 104 -6.70 6.68 -8.29
CA SER A 104 -6.31 7.85 -7.50
C SER A 104 -5.42 8.74 -8.36
N PRO A 105 -5.20 10.00 -8.00
CA PRO A 105 -4.27 10.88 -8.73
C PRO A 105 -2.86 10.31 -8.89
N ALA A 106 -2.44 9.40 -8.02
CA ALA A 106 -1.14 8.74 -8.07
C ALA A 106 -1.13 7.42 -8.85
N SER A 107 -2.29 6.84 -9.18
CA SER A 107 -2.39 5.46 -9.75
C SER A 107 -1.69 5.23 -11.08
N HIS A 108 -1.28 6.25 -11.78
CA HIS A 108 -0.63 6.11 -13.11
C HIS A 108 0.79 6.65 -13.13
N LEU A 109 1.28 7.12 -12.01
CA LEU A 109 2.65 7.62 -11.92
C LEU A 109 3.65 6.48 -12.11
N ARG A 110 4.84 6.83 -12.59
CA ARG A 110 5.97 5.90 -12.68
C ARG A 110 7.04 6.31 -11.69
N ILE A 111 7.66 5.32 -11.09
CA ILE A 111 8.81 5.48 -10.21
C ILE A 111 10.03 4.83 -10.81
N LYS A 112 11.16 5.48 -10.68
CA LYS A 112 12.48 4.96 -11.01
C LYS A 112 13.42 5.28 -9.85
N VAL A 113 14.34 4.37 -9.54
CA VAL A 113 15.28 4.52 -8.43
C VAL A 113 16.68 4.75 -8.97
N LEU A 114 17.26 5.88 -8.59
CA LEU A 114 18.66 6.23 -8.82
C LEU A 114 19.45 5.91 -7.54
N GLN A 115 20.61 5.30 -7.69
CA GLN A 115 21.49 5.00 -6.56
C GLN A 115 22.51 6.12 -6.37
N LEU A 116 22.50 6.71 -5.18
CA LEU A 116 23.46 7.75 -4.80
C LEU A 116 24.42 7.23 -3.73
N PRO A 117 25.60 7.85 -3.60
CA PRO A 117 26.46 7.60 -2.44
C PRO A 117 25.70 7.93 -1.16
N PRO A 118 26.08 7.32 -0.03
CA PRO A 118 25.40 7.52 1.25
C PRO A 118 25.46 8.97 1.74
N GLN A 119 26.56 9.63 1.44
CA GLN A 119 26.81 11.02 1.83
C GLN A 119 27.46 11.76 0.66
N PHE A 120 27.03 12.98 0.41
CA PHE A 120 27.59 13.90 -0.56
C PHE A 120 27.28 15.34 -0.15
N GLU A 121 27.96 16.29 -0.76
CA GLU A 121 27.77 17.71 -0.47
C GLU A 121 26.76 18.33 -1.44
N ILE A 122 25.85 19.15 -0.89
CA ILE A 122 24.87 19.92 -1.67
C ILE A 122 25.20 21.41 -1.48
N PRO A 123 25.31 22.21 -2.55
CA PRO A 123 25.50 23.65 -2.42
C PRO A 123 24.36 24.33 -1.65
N ASP A 124 24.67 25.10 -0.61
CA ASP A 124 23.69 25.84 0.23
C ASP A 124 23.38 27.27 -0.30
N GLY A 125 23.86 27.62 -1.47
CA GLY A 125 23.69 28.95 -2.07
C GLY A 125 25.01 29.70 -2.29
N GLU A 126 24.93 30.88 -2.92
CA GLU A 126 26.13 31.70 -3.19
C GLU A 126 26.83 32.12 -1.90
N GLY A 127 28.14 31.83 -1.82
CA GLY A 127 29.00 32.25 -0.72
C GLY A 127 28.88 31.45 0.58
N LYS A 128 28.02 30.41 0.63
CA LYS A 128 27.91 29.54 1.78
C LYS A 128 28.66 28.22 1.57
N PRO A 129 29.21 27.62 2.64
CA PRO A 129 29.80 26.30 2.55
C PRO A 129 28.74 25.26 2.14
N PRO A 130 29.12 24.22 1.38
CA PRO A 130 28.20 23.17 1.00
C PRO A 130 27.71 22.39 2.23
N ILE A 131 26.46 21.97 2.21
CA ILE A 131 25.88 21.14 3.26
C ILE A 131 26.18 19.68 2.97
N LYS A 132 26.85 19.00 3.90
CA LYS A 132 27.03 17.56 3.84
C LYS A 132 25.70 16.84 4.16
N THR A 133 25.22 16.01 3.24
CA THR A 133 24.01 15.23 3.49
C THR A 133 24.25 14.20 4.57
N LYS A 134 23.24 14.00 5.42
CA LYS A 134 23.23 12.95 6.45
C LYS A 134 22.30 11.83 6.02
N GLY A 135 22.73 10.57 6.17
CA GLY A 135 21.92 9.41 5.78
C GLY A 135 20.59 9.32 6.52
N GLU A 136 20.53 9.75 7.76
CA GLU A 136 19.34 9.74 8.64
C GLU A 136 18.25 10.74 8.23
N ASN A 137 18.58 11.76 7.42
CA ASN A 137 17.65 12.80 7.03
C ASN A 137 16.92 12.47 5.71
N ILE A 138 15.69 12.94 5.58
CA ILE A 138 14.96 12.97 4.31
C ILE A 138 15.33 14.23 3.55
N TYR A 139 15.61 14.11 2.26
CA TYR A 139 15.81 15.25 1.37
C TYR A 139 14.86 15.15 0.18
N ALA A 140 14.28 16.28 -0.19
CA ALA A 140 13.50 16.43 -1.41
C ALA A 140 14.14 17.54 -2.25
N LEU A 141 14.75 17.14 -3.36
CA LEU A 141 15.38 18.06 -4.31
C LEU A 141 14.46 18.24 -5.49
N ARG A 142 14.09 19.47 -5.77
CA ARG A 142 13.21 19.81 -6.89
C ARG A 142 14.03 20.35 -8.06
N SER A 143 13.75 19.87 -9.26
CA SER A 143 14.34 20.39 -10.49
C SER A 143 13.87 21.82 -10.74
N ILE A 144 14.64 22.57 -11.54
CA ILE A 144 14.13 23.78 -12.15
C ILE A 144 13.01 23.42 -13.14
N ASN A 145 12.05 24.33 -13.30
CA ASN A 145 10.98 24.12 -14.27
C ASN A 145 11.51 24.30 -15.69
N THR A 146 11.45 23.26 -16.49
CA THR A 146 11.65 23.31 -17.93
C THR A 146 10.38 23.65 -18.72
N GLY A 147 9.27 23.88 -18.00
CA GLY A 147 7.94 24.24 -18.52
C GLY A 147 6.91 24.26 -17.41
N PRO A 148 5.68 24.72 -17.67
CA PRO A 148 4.66 24.78 -16.65
C PRO A 148 4.39 23.37 -16.07
N ARG A 149 4.87 23.15 -14.85
CA ARG A 149 4.66 21.93 -14.07
C ARG A 149 5.40 20.68 -14.54
N ASN A 150 6.47 20.85 -15.28
CA ASN A 150 7.31 19.74 -15.73
C ASN A 150 8.56 19.58 -14.86
N TYR A 151 8.43 19.70 -13.55
CA TYR A 151 9.52 19.48 -12.63
C TYR A 151 9.61 18.02 -12.19
N LEU A 152 10.83 17.57 -11.97
CA LEU A 152 11.14 16.33 -11.26
C LEU A 152 11.40 16.61 -9.78
N SER A 153 11.14 15.60 -8.95
CA SER A 153 11.54 15.61 -7.55
C SER A 153 12.40 14.39 -7.27
N LEU A 154 13.60 14.62 -6.72
CA LEU A 154 14.45 13.56 -6.17
C LEU A 154 14.13 13.42 -4.69
N GLY A 155 13.56 12.29 -4.32
CA GLY A 155 13.25 11.94 -2.94
C GLY A 155 14.32 11.02 -2.37
N LEU A 156 15.16 11.53 -1.46
CA LEU A 156 16.18 10.76 -0.77
C LEU A 156 15.60 10.26 0.56
N LEU A 157 15.38 8.97 0.65
CA LEU A 157 14.86 8.34 1.87
C LEU A 157 15.93 8.25 2.96
N PRO A 158 15.55 8.25 4.24
CA PRO A 158 16.48 8.07 5.34
C PRO A 158 17.02 6.65 5.35
N MET A 159 18.28 6.51 5.77
CA MET A 159 18.94 5.22 5.91
C MET A 159 19.59 5.12 7.29
N LYS A 160 19.52 3.94 7.88
CA LYS A 160 20.18 3.63 9.14
C LYS A 160 21.69 3.46 8.95
N ASP A 161 22.09 2.83 7.84
CA ASP A 161 23.49 2.61 7.49
C ASP A 161 23.99 3.76 6.62
N ASN A 162 24.92 4.54 7.16
CA ASN A 162 25.54 5.67 6.48
C ASN A 162 26.63 5.27 5.48
N THR A 163 26.95 4.01 5.33
CA THR A 163 27.93 3.46 4.38
C THR A 163 27.30 2.85 3.14
N ALA A 164 26.01 2.51 3.22
CA ALA A 164 25.30 1.86 2.13
C ALA A 164 24.84 2.86 1.07
N VAL A 165 24.75 2.38 -0.18
CA VAL A 165 24.20 3.13 -1.31
C VAL A 165 22.78 3.63 -1.00
N ARG A 166 22.53 4.92 -1.28
CA ARG A 166 21.28 5.58 -0.97
C ARG A 166 20.29 5.53 -2.14
N PRO A 167 19.18 4.79 -2.02
CA PRO A 167 18.15 4.79 -3.05
C PRO A 167 17.43 6.15 -3.08
N THR A 168 17.36 6.72 -4.27
CA THR A 168 16.74 8.02 -4.51
C THR A 168 15.65 7.87 -5.54
N ASN A 169 14.44 8.23 -5.17
CA ASN A 169 13.27 8.03 -6.02
C ASN A 169 13.03 9.25 -6.91
N ILE A 170 12.79 9.01 -8.20
CA ILE A 170 12.04 9.95 -9.03
C ILE A 170 10.64 9.38 -9.27
N VAL A 171 9.64 10.23 -9.06
CA VAL A 171 8.25 9.90 -9.33
C VAL A 171 7.67 10.97 -10.22
N THR A 172 7.18 10.57 -11.40
CA THR A 172 6.56 11.51 -12.33
C THR A 172 5.59 10.79 -13.26
N ARG A 173 4.93 11.56 -14.10
CA ARG A 173 3.92 11.08 -15.03
C ARG A 173 4.52 10.23 -16.16
N PRO A 174 3.75 9.30 -16.72
CA PRO A 174 4.22 8.41 -17.79
C PRO A 174 4.64 9.14 -19.08
N ASP A 175 4.09 10.34 -19.31
CA ASP A 175 4.33 11.18 -20.48
C ASP A 175 5.48 12.20 -20.28
N HIS A 176 6.18 12.14 -19.16
CA HIS A 176 7.32 13.00 -18.89
C HIS A 176 8.53 12.59 -19.73
N GLU A 177 9.26 13.59 -20.28
CA GLU A 177 10.41 13.39 -21.17
C GLU A 177 11.53 12.51 -20.59
N VAL A 178 11.70 12.47 -19.26
CA VAL A 178 12.71 11.63 -18.60
C VAL A 178 12.57 10.14 -18.93
N TRP A 179 11.38 9.71 -19.37
CA TRP A 179 11.13 8.32 -19.74
C TRP A 179 11.55 7.96 -21.17
N THR A 180 11.84 8.95 -22.00
CA THR A 180 12.31 8.75 -23.38
C THR A 180 13.82 8.74 -23.51
N ILE A 181 14.55 8.98 -22.44
CA ILE A 181 16.01 8.97 -22.40
C ILE A 181 16.45 7.55 -21.99
N HIS A 182 17.20 6.87 -22.87
CA HIS A 182 17.56 5.46 -22.71
C HIS A 182 19.07 5.21 -22.60
N ASP A 183 19.91 6.26 -22.68
CA ASP A 183 21.35 6.17 -22.54
C ASP A 183 21.85 7.02 -21.37
N GLY A 184 22.96 6.58 -20.75
CA GLY A 184 23.54 7.22 -19.57
C GLY A 184 24.00 8.64 -19.81
N PRO A 185 24.79 8.93 -20.87
CA PRO A 185 25.27 10.29 -21.16
C PRO A 185 24.13 11.30 -21.34
N SER A 186 23.10 10.98 -22.12
CA SER A 186 21.92 11.85 -22.30
C SER A 186 21.15 12.03 -20.99
N MET A 187 21.00 10.99 -20.19
CA MET A 187 20.35 11.05 -18.88
C MET A 187 21.13 11.97 -17.94
N ARG A 188 22.44 11.83 -17.85
CA ARG A 188 23.34 12.70 -17.09
C ARG A 188 23.17 14.17 -17.50
N GLN A 189 23.25 14.46 -18.81
CA GLN A 189 23.09 15.81 -19.34
C GLN A 189 21.72 16.40 -18.99
N TYR A 190 20.67 15.61 -19.08
CA TYR A 190 19.33 16.01 -18.66
C TYR A 190 19.28 16.40 -17.18
N PHE A 191 19.86 15.56 -16.31
CA PHE A 191 19.88 15.83 -14.87
C PHE A 191 20.72 17.04 -14.49
N GLN A 192 21.84 17.28 -15.16
CA GLN A 192 22.66 18.48 -14.98
C GLN A 192 21.86 19.76 -15.26
N LYS A 193 21.08 19.76 -16.34
CA LYS A 193 20.18 20.87 -16.66
C LYS A 193 19.01 21.00 -15.69
N ALA A 194 18.42 19.87 -15.31
CA ALA A 194 17.25 19.85 -14.44
C ALA A 194 17.57 20.21 -12.98
N PHE A 195 18.75 19.83 -12.49
CA PHE A 195 19.19 20.03 -11.10
C PHE A 195 20.55 20.75 -11.04
N PRO A 196 20.65 22.01 -11.47
CA PRO A 196 21.94 22.72 -11.60
C PRO A 196 22.69 22.90 -10.27
N ARG A 197 22.02 22.73 -9.14
CA ARG A 197 22.62 22.77 -7.80
C ARG A 197 23.12 21.43 -7.30
N PHE A 198 22.89 20.34 -8.04
CA PHE A 198 23.34 19.02 -7.64
C PHE A 198 24.75 18.76 -8.19
N PRO A 199 25.70 18.24 -7.39
CA PRO A 199 27.11 18.09 -7.79
C PRO A 199 27.32 16.88 -8.71
N PHE A 200 26.74 16.86 -9.89
CA PHE A 200 26.90 15.75 -10.83
C PHE A 200 28.31 15.64 -11.42
N GLU A 201 29.10 16.72 -11.41
CA GLU A 201 30.41 16.80 -12.08
C GLU A 201 31.61 16.96 -11.13
N LYS A 202 31.40 17.17 -9.85
CA LYS A 202 32.49 17.44 -8.91
C LYS A 202 33.30 16.18 -8.64
N ASP A 203 34.61 16.22 -8.86
CA ASP A 203 35.60 15.18 -8.52
C ASP A 203 35.27 13.75 -9.06
N GLY A 204 34.89 13.64 -10.34
CA GLY A 204 34.55 12.38 -10.98
C GLY A 204 33.06 12.03 -10.93
N GLY A 205 32.23 12.91 -10.35
CA GLY A 205 30.78 12.76 -10.28
C GLY A 205 30.32 11.94 -9.06
N VAL A 206 29.18 12.33 -8.51
CA VAL A 206 28.52 11.63 -7.39
C VAL A 206 27.91 10.29 -7.85
N ILE A 207 27.72 10.12 -9.15
CA ILE A 207 27.05 8.95 -9.77
C ILE A 207 27.97 8.39 -10.85
N SER A 208 28.22 7.07 -10.79
CA SER A 208 29.05 6.39 -11.79
C SER A 208 28.37 6.32 -13.17
N GLU A 209 29.17 6.15 -14.23
CA GLU A 209 28.64 6.00 -15.59
C GLU A 209 27.78 4.72 -15.71
N GLU A 210 28.17 3.63 -15.02
CA GLU A 210 27.40 2.38 -14.99
C GLU A 210 26.03 2.60 -14.36
N GLU A 211 25.94 3.42 -13.30
CA GLU A 211 24.66 3.72 -12.65
C GLU A 211 23.80 4.63 -13.53
N TRP A 212 24.39 5.60 -14.25
CA TRP A 212 23.65 6.38 -15.24
C TRP A 212 23.06 5.50 -16.34
N ASP A 213 23.84 4.54 -16.85
CA ASP A 213 23.39 3.60 -17.87
C ASP A 213 22.29 2.68 -17.33
N ARG A 214 22.47 2.13 -16.14
CA ARG A 214 21.45 1.31 -15.47
C ARG A 214 20.15 2.10 -15.27
N PHE A 215 20.28 3.31 -14.78
CA PHE A 215 19.13 4.18 -14.52
C PHE A 215 18.42 4.59 -15.81
N ALA A 216 19.15 4.93 -16.87
CA ALA A 216 18.58 5.29 -18.17
C ALA A 216 17.80 4.11 -18.78
N LYS A 217 18.39 2.90 -18.79
CA LYS A 217 17.78 1.69 -19.35
C LYS A 217 16.59 1.17 -18.56
N ALA A 218 16.52 1.47 -17.25
CA ALA A 218 15.42 1.03 -16.41
C ALA A 218 14.08 1.68 -16.85
N GLN A 219 13.05 0.87 -17.09
CA GLN A 219 11.74 1.38 -17.51
C GLN A 219 10.93 2.00 -16.37
N GLY A 220 11.35 1.77 -15.12
CA GLY A 220 10.59 2.16 -13.94
C GLY A 220 9.31 1.33 -13.73
N THR A 221 8.74 1.45 -12.56
CA THR A 221 7.53 0.72 -12.15
C THR A 221 6.35 1.69 -12.11
N ARG A 222 5.18 1.25 -12.55
CA ARG A 222 3.94 2.04 -12.43
C ARG A 222 3.33 1.85 -11.03
N PHE A 223 2.83 2.93 -10.48
CA PHE A 223 2.06 2.85 -9.25
C PHE A 223 0.75 2.08 -9.48
N PRO A 224 0.37 1.20 -8.55
CA PRO A 224 -0.85 0.44 -8.66
C PRO A 224 -2.10 1.32 -8.54
N HIS A 225 -3.23 0.79 -8.97
CA HIS A 225 -4.53 1.28 -8.52
C HIS A 225 -4.73 0.95 -7.04
N CYS A 226 -5.57 1.73 -6.36
CA CYS A 226 -6.07 1.30 -5.06
C CYS A 226 -6.99 0.10 -5.29
N GLN A 227 -6.63 -1.06 -4.77
CA GLN A 227 -7.44 -2.27 -4.93
C GLN A 227 -7.44 -3.11 -3.65
N TYR A 228 -8.52 -3.85 -3.43
CA TYR A 228 -8.56 -4.92 -2.45
C TYR A 228 -9.59 -5.99 -2.82
N SER A 229 -9.40 -7.21 -2.34
CA SER A 229 -10.38 -8.29 -2.36
C SER A 229 -11.07 -8.42 -1.00
N GLU A 230 -12.37 -8.75 -1.02
CA GLU A 230 -13.13 -9.00 0.22
C GLU A 230 -12.83 -10.39 0.80
N GLY A 231 -12.50 -11.34 -0.07
CA GLY A 231 -12.04 -12.67 0.31
C GLY A 231 -10.55 -12.65 0.62
N VAL A 232 -10.19 -13.07 1.83
CA VAL A 232 -8.80 -13.17 2.28
C VAL A 232 -8.43 -14.59 2.69
N ALA A 233 -9.41 -15.48 2.90
CA ALA A 233 -9.16 -16.88 3.20
C ALA A 233 -10.30 -17.79 2.69
N VAL A 234 -9.95 -19.05 2.44
CA VAL A 234 -10.86 -20.11 2.04
C VAL A 234 -10.34 -21.45 2.58
N TRP A 235 -11.21 -22.41 2.76
CA TRP A 235 -10.89 -23.77 3.22
C TRP A 235 -11.75 -24.80 2.50
N ASP A 236 -11.33 -26.05 2.57
CA ASP A 236 -12.10 -27.18 2.04
C ASP A 236 -13.34 -27.50 2.90
N ASP A 237 -14.24 -28.35 2.39
CA ASP A 237 -15.46 -28.71 3.10
C ASP A 237 -15.21 -29.39 4.46
N SER A 238 -14.09 -30.09 4.61
CA SER A 238 -13.70 -30.75 5.87
C SER A 238 -13.04 -29.78 6.86
N GLY A 239 -12.60 -28.61 6.42
CA GLY A 239 -11.92 -27.64 7.26
C GLY A 239 -10.47 -28.03 7.62
N THR A 240 -9.89 -28.98 6.90
CA THR A 240 -8.56 -29.52 7.19
C THR A 240 -7.44 -28.90 6.38
N CYS A 241 -7.76 -28.29 5.23
CA CYS A 241 -6.80 -27.56 4.43
C CYS A 241 -7.40 -26.23 3.93
N GLY A 242 -6.54 -25.27 3.55
CA GLY A 242 -7.03 -23.98 3.11
C GLY A 242 -5.97 -23.06 2.51
N VAL A 243 -6.44 -21.89 2.09
CA VAL A 243 -5.62 -20.82 1.51
C VAL A 243 -5.89 -19.52 2.24
N ALA A 244 -4.84 -18.77 2.55
CA ALA A 244 -4.91 -17.41 3.06
C ALA A 244 -4.15 -16.45 2.12
N LEU A 245 -4.61 -15.22 1.99
CA LEU A 245 -3.95 -14.16 1.23
C LEU A 245 -3.45 -13.08 2.19
N VAL A 246 -2.27 -12.51 1.92
CA VAL A 246 -1.67 -11.45 2.74
C VAL A 246 -1.04 -10.35 1.86
N GLY A 247 -0.91 -9.15 2.40
CA GLY A 247 -0.25 -8.02 1.77
C GLY A 247 -0.86 -7.60 0.43
N ASP A 248 -0.02 -7.26 -0.54
CA ASP A 248 -0.47 -6.78 -1.86
C ASP A 248 -1.31 -7.81 -2.64
N ALA A 249 -1.26 -9.09 -2.26
CA ALA A 249 -2.16 -10.10 -2.81
C ALA A 249 -3.63 -9.82 -2.44
N VAL A 250 -3.88 -9.17 -1.32
CA VAL A 250 -5.20 -8.74 -0.85
C VAL A 250 -5.47 -7.29 -1.17
N HIS A 251 -4.55 -6.39 -0.83
CA HIS A 251 -4.72 -4.94 -0.92
C HIS A 251 -3.46 -4.28 -1.46
N ALA A 252 -3.57 -3.59 -2.57
CA ALA A 252 -2.49 -2.80 -3.15
C ALA A 252 -2.96 -1.36 -3.37
N PHE A 253 -2.05 -0.40 -3.22
CA PHE A 253 -2.31 1.02 -3.42
C PHE A 253 -1.01 1.77 -3.68
N PRO A 254 -1.07 2.98 -4.28
CA PRO A 254 0.11 3.82 -4.44
C PRO A 254 0.80 4.11 -3.10
N PRO A 255 2.12 4.28 -3.07
CA PRO A 255 2.89 4.43 -1.83
C PRO A 255 2.71 5.80 -1.13
N ASP A 256 1.68 6.56 -1.48
CA ASP A 256 1.41 7.93 -1.03
C ASP A 256 1.37 8.10 0.48
N ILE A 257 0.87 7.08 1.19
CA ILE A 257 0.74 7.11 2.64
C ILE A 257 1.82 6.29 3.36
N GLY A 258 2.74 5.63 2.62
CA GLY A 258 3.85 4.87 3.17
C GLY A 258 3.45 3.66 4.03
N GLN A 259 2.24 3.10 3.85
CA GLN A 259 1.70 2.05 4.73
C GLN A 259 1.68 0.64 4.10
N GLY A 260 2.14 0.47 2.85
CA GLY A 260 2.04 -0.82 2.15
C GLY A 260 2.74 -1.96 2.90
N VAL A 261 4.02 -1.78 3.22
CA VAL A 261 4.81 -2.79 3.93
C VAL A 261 4.27 -3.03 5.34
N ASN A 262 3.94 -1.97 6.07
CA ASN A 262 3.40 -2.09 7.43
C ASN A 262 2.06 -2.85 7.45
N ALA A 263 1.19 -2.60 6.49
CA ALA A 263 -0.08 -3.29 6.36
C ALA A 263 0.12 -4.77 6.02
N GLY A 264 1.02 -5.10 5.08
CA GLY A 264 1.34 -6.48 4.74
C GLY A 264 1.94 -7.27 5.91
N LEU A 265 2.85 -6.66 6.68
CA LEU A 265 3.40 -7.27 7.90
C LEU A 265 2.32 -7.46 8.98
N MET A 266 1.37 -6.52 9.09
CA MET A 266 0.25 -6.65 10.01
C MET A 266 -0.67 -7.82 9.61
N ASP A 267 -0.89 -8.06 8.32
CA ASP A 267 -1.66 -9.24 7.86
C ASP A 267 -0.98 -10.55 8.31
N VAL A 268 0.36 -10.63 8.22
CA VAL A 268 1.12 -11.81 8.68
C VAL A 268 0.93 -11.99 10.18
N VAL A 269 1.03 -10.92 10.98
CA VAL A 269 0.78 -10.97 12.43
C VAL A 269 -0.66 -11.39 12.74
N CYS A 270 -1.64 -10.87 11.99
CA CYS A 270 -3.04 -11.25 12.15
C CYS A 270 -3.27 -12.73 11.81
N LEU A 271 -2.65 -13.24 10.75
CA LEU A 271 -2.73 -14.65 10.36
C LEU A 271 -2.08 -15.55 11.42
N ASP A 272 -0.89 -15.22 11.90
CA ASP A 272 -0.19 -15.95 12.96
C ASP A 272 -1.04 -16.05 14.23
N ARG A 273 -1.60 -14.91 14.67
CA ARG A 273 -2.50 -14.87 15.82
C ARG A 273 -3.75 -15.73 15.61
N ALA A 274 -4.36 -15.66 14.42
CA ALA A 274 -5.51 -16.46 14.08
C ALA A 274 -5.19 -17.96 14.15
N LEU A 275 -4.04 -18.39 13.60
CA LEU A 275 -3.58 -19.78 13.63
C LEU A 275 -3.30 -20.28 15.06
N LYS A 276 -2.84 -19.40 15.93
CA LYS A 276 -2.66 -19.67 17.38
C LYS A 276 -3.97 -19.67 18.18
N GLY A 277 -5.11 -19.33 17.57
CA GLY A 277 -6.39 -19.23 18.24
C GLY A 277 -6.56 -17.96 19.08
N LEU A 278 -5.74 -16.94 18.82
CA LEU A 278 -5.77 -15.65 19.52
C LEU A 278 -6.66 -14.63 18.79
N ASP A 279 -7.07 -13.57 19.48
CA ASP A 279 -7.68 -12.40 18.87
C ASP A 279 -6.66 -11.72 17.92
N THR A 280 -7.03 -11.50 16.66
CA THR A 280 -6.09 -11.05 15.63
C THR A 280 -5.64 -9.59 15.83
N VAL A 281 -6.45 -8.78 16.51
CA VAL A 281 -6.14 -7.36 16.78
C VAL A 281 -5.33 -7.22 18.07
N THR A 282 -5.82 -7.78 19.16
CA THR A 282 -5.23 -7.59 20.50
C THR A 282 -4.17 -8.63 20.85
N GLY A 283 -4.16 -9.79 20.21
CA GLY A 283 -3.29 -10.92 20.52
C GLY A 283 -3.63 -11.62 21.84
N LYS A 284 -4.78 -11.30 22.46
CA LYS A 284 -5.21 -11.93 23.71
C LYS A 284 -5.96 -13.22 23.44
N GLU A 285 -5.99 -14.11 24.42
CA GLU A 285 -6.83 -15.30 24.35
C GLU A 285 -8.31 -14.91 24.27
N THR A 286 -9.04 -15.56 23.37
CA THR A 286 -10.47 -15.32 23.22
C THR A 286 -11.23 -16.15 24.25
N THR A 287 -11.81 -15.50 25.23
CA THR A 287 -12.58 -16.13 26.33
C THR A 287 -13.88 -16.81 25.88
N VAL A 288 -14.35 -16.54 24.67
CA VAL A 288 -15.69 -16.99 24.19
C VAL A 288 -15.64 -18.31 23.40
N GLU A 289 -14.46 -18.80 22.99
CA GLU A 289 -14.34 -19.97 22.10
C GLU A 289 -13.48 -21.11 22.66
N SER A 290 -13.29 -21.17 23.99
CA SER A 290 -12.50 -22.25 24.63
C SER A 290 -13.07 -23.67 24.44
N THR A 291 -14.30 -23.80 23.93
CA THR A 291 -14.99 -25.07 23.70
C THR A 291 -15.08 -25.51 22.24
N LYS A 292 -14.71 -24.69 21.27
CA LYS A 292 -14.65 -25.10 19.85
C LYS A 292 -13.28 -25.69 19.52
N GLU A 293 -13.29 -26.89 18.91
CA GLU A 293 -12.09 -27.50 18.35
C GLU A 293 -11.26 -26.48 17.55
N LYS A 294 -9.96 -26.39 17.86
CA LYS A 294 -8.99 -25.54 17.16
C LYS A 294 -8.71 -26.13 15.77
N THR A 295 -9.65 -26.05 14.85
CA THR A 295 -9.49 -26.51 13.48
C THR A 295 -8.92 -25.39 12.60
N LEU A 296 -8.27 -25.76 11.50
CA LEU A 296 -7.76 -24.78 10.52
C LEU A 296 -8.90 -23.88 10.02
N GLN A 297 -10.08 -24.46 9.79
CA GLN A 297 -11.28 -23.71 9.43
C GLN A 297 -11.59 -22.58 10.42
N THR A 298 -11.68 -22.87 11.73
CA THR A 298 -12.00 -21.84 12.73
C THR A 298 -10.96 -20.74 12.78
N ASN A 299 -9.71 -21.07 12.55
CA ASN A 299 -8.60 -20.13 12.48
C ASN A 299 -8.70 -19.24 11.24
N LEU A 300 -8.96 -19.79 10.06
CA LEU A 300 -9.14 -19.05 8.82
C LEU A 300 -10.44 -18.21 8.83
N GLU A 301 -11.53 -18.69 9.45
CA GLU A 301 -12.74 -17.88 9.68
C GLU A 301 -12.43 -16.65 10.53
N ARG A 302 -11.62 -16.79 11.57
CA ARG A 302 -11.18 -15.68 12.43
C ARG A 302 -10.33 -14.69 11.63
N TYR A 303 -9.39 -15.18 10.85
CA TYR A 303 -8.59 -14.35 9.94
C TYR A 303 -9.48 -13.61 8.92
N GLN A 304 -10.45 -14.28 8.29
CA GLN A 304 -11.39 -13.67 7.34
C GLN A 304 -12.25 -12.55 7.97
N LYS A 305 -12.68 -12.68 9.22
CA LYS A 305 -13.62 -11.73 9.85
C LYS A 305 -12.98 -10.42 10.31
N GLN A 306 -11.74 -10.42 10.72
CA GLN A 306 -11.13 -9.27 11.39
C GLN A 306 -10.31 -8.35 10.46
N PRO A 307 -9.46 -8.82 9.52
CA PRO A 307 -8.72 -7.93 8.64
C PRO A 307 -9.58 -7.20 7.62
N ALA A 308 -10.67 -7.79 7.12
CA ALA A 308 -11.46 -7.19 6.05
C ALA A 308 -11.93 -5.75 6.31
N PRO A 309 -12.42 -5.37 7.52
CA PRO A 309 -12.78 -3.99 7.84
C PRO A 309 -11.58 -3.03 7.89
N GLU A 310 -10.42 -3.51 8.36
CA GLU A 310 -9.20 -2.70 8.41
C GLU A 310 -8.64 -2.47 7.01
N ILE A 311 -8.64 -3.48 6.14
CA ILE A 311 -8.24 -3.39 4.73
C ILE A 311 -9.10 -2.37 3.98
N ALA A 312 -10.43 -2.44 4.13
CA ALA A 312 -11.33 -1.48 3.51
C ALA A 312 -11.08 -0.04 3.99
N ALA A 313 -10.80 0.15 5.28
CA ALA A 313 -10.46 1.45 5.85
C ALA A 313 -9.10 1.94 5.36
N LEU A 314 -8.10 1.07 5.23
CA LEU A 314 -6.79 1.39 4.68
C LEU A 314 -6.88 1.86 3.23
N ILE A 315 -7.64 1.17 2.38
CA ILE A 315 -7.85 1.58 0.98
C ILE A 315 -8.57 2.93 0.90
N ARG A 316 -9.53 3.20 1.79
CA ARG A 316 -10.15 4.53 1.89
C ARG A 316 -9.13 5.60 2.30
N LEU A 317 -8.28 5.29 3.29
CA LEU A 317 -7.20 6.19 3.70
C LEU A 317 -6.21 6.45 2.55
N ALA A 318 -5.81 5.43 1.81
CA ALA A 318 -4.93 5.57 0.64
C ALA A 318 -5.55 6.45 -0.45
N ARG A 319 -6.87 6.36 -0.67
CA ARG A 319 -7.58 7.16 -1.68
C ARG A 319 -7.76 8.61 -1.29
N PHE A 320 -7.98 8.92 -0.03
CA PHE A 320 -8.42 10.22 0.44
C PHE A 320 -7.45 10.90 1.41
N GLY A 321 -6.50 10.15 1.99
CA GLY A 321 -5.59 10.66 3.01
C GLY A 321 -4.60 11.68 2.46
N ALA A 322 -3.90 11.33 1.40
CA ALA A 322 -2.90 12.20 0.76
C ALA A 322 -2.82 11.99 -0.77
N PRO A 323 -3.93 12.14 -1.51
CA PRO A 323 -3.99 11.76 -2.92
C PRO A 323 -3.23 12.70 -3.86
N TYR A 324 -2.84 13.90 -3.40
CA TYR A 324 -2.26 14.96 -4.24
C TYR A 324 -0.81 15.30 -3.88
N GLN A 325 0.01 14.32 -3.50
CA GLN A 325 1.42 14.56 -3.15
C GLN A 325 2.30 14.89 -4.35
N TYR A 326 1.85 14.51 -5.56
CA TYR A 326 2.62 14.62 -6.78
C TYR A 326 2.04 15.69 -7.70
N ASN A 327 2.86 16.17 -8.62
CA ASN A 327 2.48 17.20 -9.57
C ASN A 327 1.21 16.83 -10.36
N GLN A 328 0.18 17.67 -10.27
CA GLN A 328 -1.12 17.47 -10.92
C GLN A 328 -1.21 18.27 -12.22
N PRO A 329 -1.22 17.64 -13.39
CA PRO A 329 -1.22 18.31 -14.68
C PRO A 329 -2.59 18.87 -15.04
N HIS A 330 -3.67 18.16 -14.70
CA HIS A 330 -5.01 18.53 -15.11
C HIS A 330 -5.60 19.63 -14.21
N ARG A 331 -6.36 20.55 -14.84
CA ARG A 331 -6.96 21.69 -14.11
C ARG A 331 -7.92 21.23 -13.03
N ALA A 332 -8.70 20.17 -13.29
CA ALA A 332 -9.63 19.60 -12.33
C ALA A 332 -8.92 19.07 -11.08
N ASP A 333 -7.83 18.30 -11.27
CA ASP A 333 -7.05 17.75 -10.17
C ASP A 333 -6.40 18.84 -9.32
N ARG A 334 -5.97 19.95 -9.94
CA ARG A 334 -5.42 21.10 -9.21
C ARG A 334 -6.43 21.83 -8.36
N ILE A 335 -7.67 21.93 -8.84
CA ILE A 335 -8.77 22.48 -8.04
C ILE A 335 -9.03 21.56 -6.85
N SER A 336 -9.10 20.27 -7.11
CA SER A 336 -9.28 19.24 -6.08
C SER A 336 -8.14 19.22 -5.07
N GLU A 337 -6.88 19.38 -5.53
CA GLU A 337 -5.68 19.51 -4.67
C GLU A 337 -5.80 20.72 -3.73
N LYS A 338 -6.19 21.90 -4.27
CA LYS A 338 -6.39 23.10 -3.46
C LYS A 338 -7.51 22.94 -2.45
N MET A 339 -8.62 22.33 -2.85
CA MET A 339 -9.74 22.04 -1.95
C MET A 339 -9.34 21.06 -0.85
N TRP A 340 -8.60 20.01 -1.20
CA TRP A 340 -8.07 19.05 -0.24
C TRP A 340 -7.10 19.72 0.75
N THR A 341 -6.16 20.53 0.26
CA THR A 341 -5.20 21.27 1.10
C THR A 341 -5.91 22.22 2.05
N ALA A 342 -6.90 22.97 1.56
CA ALA A 342 -7.71 23.86 2.39
C ALA A 342 -8.49 23.10 3.47
N ASN A 343 -9.04 21.93 3.12
CA ASN A 343 -9.73 21.07 4.07
C ASN A 343 -8.77 20.53 5.17
N VAL A 344 -7.57 20.08 4.80
CA VAL A 344 -6.56 19.62 5.78
C VAL A 344 -6.15 20.77 6.72
N ALA A 345 -5.89 21.96 6.16
CA ALA A 345 -5.53 23.13 6.95
C ALA A 345 -6.67 23.54 7.90
N LEU A 346 -7.91 23.56 7.42
CA LEU A 346 -9.10 23.86 8.22
C LEU A 346 -9.25 22.88 9.39
N HIS A 347 -9.13 21.58 9.12
CA HIS A 347 -9.18 20.55 10.17
C HIS A 347 -8.08 20.74 11.21
N LEU A 348 -6.87 21.11 10.79
CA LEU A 348 -5.76 21.35 11.72
C LEU A 348 -6.01 22.56 12.62
N ILE A 349 -6.49 23.66 12.04
CA ILE A 349 -6.84 24.89 12.78
C ILE A 349 -7.97 24.60 13.78
N LEU A 350 -9.07 24.00 13.31
CA LEU A 350 -10.21 23.69 14.14
C LEU A 350 -9.89 22.68 15.24
N SER A 351 -9.03 21.70 14.95
CA SER A 351 -8.57 20.76 15.97
C SER A 351 -7.84 21.45 17.10
N LYS A 352 -7.00 22.44 16.80
CA LYS A 352 -6.30 23.25 17.81
C LYS A 352 -7.27 24.16 18.58
N LEU A 353 -8.16 24.86 17.89
CA LEU A 353 -9.13 25.78 18.49
C LEU A 353 -10.16 25.09 19.39
N THR A 354 -10.52 23.86 19.07
CA THR A 354 -11.51 23.07 19.81
C THR A 354 -10.87 22.08 20.80
N PHE A 355 -9.58 22.22 21.08
CA PHE A 355 -8.84 21.30 21.98
C PHE A 355 -9.03 19.83 21.60
N GLY A 356 -9.13 19.52 20.29
CA GLY A 356 -9.26 18.17 19.77
C GLY A 356 -10.70 17.64 19.70
N LEU A 357 -11.73 18.41 20.02
CA LEU A 357 -13.13 18.01 19.78
C LEU A 357 -13.37 17.75 18.28
N ILE A 358 -12.91 18.66 17.43
CA ILE A 358 -12.82 18.43 15.98
C ILE A 358 -11.49 17.75 15.72
N GLN A 359 -11.55 16.55 15.16
CA GLN A 359 -10.34 15.75 14.91
C GLN A 359 -9.56 16.30 13.70
N PRO A 360 -8.23 16.18 13.68
CA PRO A 360 -7.43 16.52 12.51
C PRO A 360 -7.76 15.58 11.33
N SER A 361 -7.23 15.89 10.15
CA SER A 361 -7.46 15.06 8.96
C SER A 361 -6.99 13.61 9.16
N CYS A 362 -7.58 12.67 8.41
CA CYS A 362 -7.28 11.23 8.54
C CYS A 362 -5.79 10.90 8.34
N ILE A 363 -5.07 11.63 7.47
CA ILE A 363 -3.64 11.42 7.26
C ILE A 363 -2.81 11.77 8.52
N LEU A 364 -3.18 12.82 9.23
CA LEU A 364 -2.52 13.20 10.49
C LEU A 364 -2.88 12.24 11.63
N LEU A 365 -4.12 11.74 11.64
CA LEU A 365 -4.54 10.72 12.60
C LEU A 365 -3.84 9.39 12.39
N SER A 366 -3.57 9.00 11.15
CA SER A 366 -2.91 7.73 10.83
C SER A 366 -1.43 7.67 11.25
N GLN A 367 -0.82 8.83 11.50
CA GLN A 367 0.55 8.91 12.04
C GLN A 367 0.62 8.62 13.55
N LYS A 368 -0.53 8.63 14.24
CA LYS A 368 -0.62 8.22 15.63
C LYS A 368 -0.74 6.69 15.68
N GLY A 369 0.34 5.99 15.99
CA GLY A 369 0.40 4.52 15.99
C GLY A 369 -0.58 3.79 16.93
N GLU A 370 -1.34 4.53 17.72
CA GLU A 370 -2.34 3.99 18.67
C GLU A 370 -3.70 3.67 18.03
N LEU A 371 -3.97 4.17 16.81
CA LEU A 371 -5.28 4.04 16.16
C LEU A 371 -5.24 3.03 15.02
N THR A 372 -6.25 2.14 14.96
CA THR A 372 -6.45 1.29 13.79
C THR A 372 -6.97 2.14 12.60
N PHE A 373 -6.77 1.67 11.37
CA PHE A 373 -7.25 2.38 10.17
C PHE A 373 -8.77 2.59 10.20
N ARG A 374 -9.51 1.61 10.72
CA ARG A 374 -10.97 1.72 10.93
C ARG A 374 -11.31 2.84 11.92
N GLN A 375 -10.59 2.96 13.03
CA GLN A 375 -10.79 4.05 13.99
C GLN A 375 -10.46 5.41 13.39
N VAL A 376 -9.37 5.51 12.62
CA VAL A 376 -8.98 6.73 11.90
C VAL A 376 -10.11 7.17 10.95
N MET A 377 -10.59 6.26 10.11
CA MET A 377 -11.64 6.58 9.14
C MET A 377 -12.97 6.88 9.79
N ARG A 378 -13.36 6.16 10.85
CA ARG A 378 -14.57 6.47 11.61
C ARG A 378 -14.54 7.88 12.22
N ARG A 379 -13.41 8.30 12.77
CA ARG A 379 -13.25 9.67 13.31
C ARG A 379 -13.35 10.71 12.20
N ALA A 380 -12.73 10.46 11.04
CA ALA A 380 -12.85 11.35 9.88
C ALA A 380 -14.29 11.44 9.36
N ASP A 381 -15.03 10.32 9.31
CA ASP A 381 -16.43 10.29 8.90
C ASP A 381 -17.32 11.08 9.87
N LEU A 382 -17.14 10.92 11.17
CA LEU A 382 -17.90 11.69 12.19
C LEU A 382 -17.67 13.19 12.06
N THR A 383 -16.41 13.61 11.86
CA THR A 383 -16.07 15.02 11.64
C THR A 383 -16.70 15.56 10.36
N THR A 384 -16.64 14.78 9.28
CA THR A 384 -17.26 15.13 8.00
C THR A 384 -18.79 15.23 8.12
N ALA A 385 -19.43 14.30 8.84
CA ALA A 385 -20.86 14.33 9.10
C ALA A 385 -21.26 15.58 9.91
N PHE A 386 -20.50 15.92 10.95
CA PHE A 386 -20.71 17.13 11.74
C PHE A 386 -20.66 18.39 10.86
N PHE A 387 -19.64 18.54 9.99
CA PHE A 387 -19.57 19.68 9.08
C PHE A 387 -20.73 19.72 8.10
N LYS A 388 -21.15 18.59 7.55
CA LYS A 388 -22.33 18.55 6.67
C LYS A 388 -23.58 19.05 7.39
N VAL A 389 -23.82 18.60 8.61
CA VAL A 389 -24.96 19.04 9.42
C VAL A 389 -24.90 20.55 9.72
N MET A 390 -23.72 21.07 10.07
CA MET A 390 -23.51 22.51 10.33
C MET A 390 -23.74 23.34 9.08
N VAL A 391 -23.24 22.93 7.92
CA VAL A 391 -23.43 23.65 6.65
C VAL A 391 -24.91 23.63 6.22
N VAL A 392 -25.55 22.47 6.25
CA VAL A 392 -26.97 22.32 5.88
C VAL A 392 -27.86 23.08 6.86
N GLY A 393 -27.58 22.97 8.16
CA GLY A 393 -28.32 23.73 9.19
C GLY A 393 -28.11 25.23 9.06
N GLY A 394 -26.87 25.68 8.84
CA GLY A 394 -26.57 27.11 8.61
C GLY A 394 -27.24 27.67 7.34
N LEU A 395 -27.17 26.89 6.23
CA LEU A 395 -27.88 27.24 5.01
C LEU A 395 -29.41 27.29 5.22
N GLY A 396 -29.97 26.33 5.93
CA GLY A 396 -31.40 26.31 6.28
C GLY A 396 -31.82 27.52 7.09
N LEU A 397 -31.02 27.89 8.11
CA LEU A 397 -31.26 29.09 8.92
C LEU A 397 -31.13 30.38 8.07
N TRP A 398 -30.12 30.48 7.21
CA TRP A 398 -29.92 31.62 6.33
C TRP A 398 -31.07 31.79 5.32
N VAL A 399 -31.50 30.70 4.69
CA VAL A 399 -32.65 30.68 3.77
C VAL A 399 -33.94 31.10 4.52
N ARG A 400 -34.13 30.56 5.74
CA ARG A 400 -35.27 30.94 6.59
C ARG A 400 -35.27 32.44 6.92
N GLN A 401 -34.10 32.99 7.29
CA GLN A 401 -34.00 34.44 7.59
C GLN A 401 -34.18 35.31 6.36
N ARG A 402 -33.67 34.87 5.18
CA ARG A 402 -33.72 35.69 3.97
C ARG A 402 -35.03 35.60 3.22
N PHE A 403 -35.70 34.47 3.21
CA PHE A 403 -36.87 34.19 2.37
C PHE A 403 -38.13 33.80 3.15
N GLY A 404 -38.06 33.73 4.46
CA GLY A 404 -39.19 33.37 5.33
C GLY A 404 -39.59 31.90 5.26
N PHE A 405 -40.54 31.49 6.11
CA PHE A 405 -40.99 30.08 6.21
C PHE A 405 -41.69 29.54 4.95
N GLY A 406 -42.24 30.42 4.12
CA GLY A 406 -42.98 30.05 2.90
C GLY A 406 -42.13 29.39 1.84
N PHE A 407 -40.88 29.85 1.68
CA PHE A 407 -39.94 29.29 0.68
C PHE A 407 -39.48 27.87 1.02
N LEU A 408 -39.26 27.59 2.30
CA LEU A 408 -38.87 26.22 2.76
C LEU A 408 -40.01 25.22 2.54
N LYS A 409 -41.29 25.59 2.75
CA LYS A 409 -42.43 24.73 2.43
C LYS A 409 -42.53 24.40 0.96
N THR A 410 -42.22 25.36 0.07
CA THR A 410 -42.31 25.19 -1.38
C THR A 410 -41.18 24.28 -1.90
N VAL A 411 -39.95 24.37 -1.36
CA VAL A 411 -38.80 23.60 -1.83
C VAL A 411 -38.76 22.20 -1.23
N PHE A 412 -39.14 22.04 0.05
CA PHE A 412 -39.11 20.73 0.73
C PHE A 412 -40.47 20.01 0.75
N GLY A 413 -41.58 20.71 0.51
CA GLY A 413 -42.91 20.11 0.41
C GLY A 413 -43.17 19.33 -0.88
N VAL A 414 -42.23 19.34 -1.82
CA VAL A 414 -42.24 18.48 -3.03
C VAL A 414 -41.44 17.20 -2.82
N MET A 415 -40.77 17.03 -1.66
CA MET A 415 -39.96 15.85 -1.34
C MET A 415 -40.57 14.91 -0.28
N PHE A 416 -41.83 15.16 0.16
CA PHE A 416 -42.58 14.25 1.04
C PHE A 416 -43.95 13.96 0.47
#